data_3ac091da485e91a566156d705c071aa7
#
_entry.id   3ac091da485e91a566156d705c071aa7
#
_cell.length_a   1.000
_cell.length_b   1.000
_cell.length_c   1.000
_cell.angle_alpha   90.00
_cell.angle_beta   90.00
_cell.angle_gamma   90.00
#
_symmetry.space_group_name_H-M   'P 1'
#
loop_
_entity.id
_entity.type
_entity.pdbx_description
1 polymer ?
#
loop_
_entity_poly.entity_id
_entity_poly.type
_entity_poly.pdbx_seq_one_letter_code
_entity_poly.pdbx_strand_id
1 'polypeptide(L)'
;MKKILLSIFMSAFIVLSSFSQAPEGFKYQAVVRDAGNTILNNQAVGMRITIQQGSIGGTTVYQETFSPTTNAYGLVNLEIGSGTVVSGDFTTIDWSAGPYFIETAVDVTGGTSYAVMGTS
;
A
#
# COMPACT_ATOMS: atom_id res chain seq x y z
N MET A 1 -27.71 -39.55 14.05
CA MET A 1 -28.07 -38.16 14.29
C MET A 1 -26.95 -37.33 14.85
N LYS A 2 -26.27 -37.80 15.90
CA LYS A 2 -25.15 -37.02 16.48
C LYS A 2 -24.01 -36.77 15.50
N LYS A 3 -23.71 -37.73 14.63
CA LYS A 3 -22.62 -37.55 13.62
C LYS A 3 -22.95 -36.48 12.57
N ILE A 4 -24.20 -36.36 12.20
CA ILE A 4 -24.65 -35.36 11.21
C ILE A 4 -24.54 -33.97 11.79
N LEU A 5 -24.94 -33.78 13.04
CA LEU A 5 -24.83 -32.48 13.73
C LEU A 5 -23.39 -32.03 13.88
N LEU A 6 -22.48 -32.95 14.18
CA LEU A 6 -21.06 -32.66 14.32
C LEU A 6 -20.44 -32.20 12.97
N SER A 7 -20.81 -32.87 11.89
CA SER A 7 -20.34 -32.50 10.55
C SER A 7 -20.81 -31.11 10.14
N ILE A 8 -22.03 -30.74 10.41
CA ILE A 8 -22.58 -29.39 10.11
C ILE A 8 -21.83 -28.33 10.91
N PHE A 9 -21.54 -28.60 12.18
CA PHE A 9 -20.80 -27.67 13.02
C PHE A 9 -19.39 -27.43 12.52
N MET A 10 -18.69 -28.48 12.08
CA MET A 10 -17.35 -28.36 11.51
C MET A 10 -17.33 -27.55 10.23
N SER A 11 -18.32 -27.73 9.36
CA SER A 11 -18.44 -26.94 8.13
C SER A 11 -18.63 -25.44 8.41
N ALA A 12 -19.46 -25.10 9.38
CA ALA A 12 -19.67 -23.71 9.78
C ALA A 12 -18.40 -23.07 10.32
N PHE A 13 -17.60 -23.79 11.08
CA PHE A 13 -16.34 -23.32 11.62
C PHE A 13 -15.33 -23.01 10.50
N ILE A 14 -15.22 -23.86 9.49
CA ILE A 14 -14.32 -23.66 8.35
C ILE A 14 -14.72 -22.41 7.56
N VAL A 15 -16.00 -22.19 7.33
CA VAL A 15 -16.50 -20.99 6.64
C VAL A 15 -16.14 -19.73 7.40
N LEU A 16 -16.30 -19.72 8.73
CA LEU A 16 -15.92 -18.55 9.55
C LEU A 16 -14.45 -18.22 9.45
N SER A 17 -13.57 -19.24 9.43
CA SER A 17 -12.13 -18.99 9.37
C SER A 17 -11.70 -18.37 8.04
N SER A 18 -12.43 -18.59 6.94
CA SER A 18 -12.10 -18.00 5.65
C SER A 18 -12.39 -16.49 5.58
N PHE A 19 -13.24 -15.95 6.45
CA PHE A 19 -13.53 -14.51 6.50
C PHE A 19 -12.57 -13.72 7.38
N SER A 20 -11.69 -14.35 8.12
CA SER A 20 -10.79 -13.69 9.05
C SER A 20 -9.52 -13.15 8.39
N GLN A 21 -9.30 -13.42 7.11
CA GLN A 21 -8.08 -13.02 6.41
C GLN A 21 -8.31 -11.75 5.60
N ALA A 22 -7.91 -10.61 6.16
CA ALA A 22 -7.79 -9.36 5.42
C ALA A 22 -6.44 -9.31 4.70
N PRO A 23 -6.35 -8.70 3.49
CA PRO A 23 -5.07 -8.51 2.85
C PRO A 23 -4.16 -7.64 3.71
N GLU A 24 -2.90 -8.07 3.91
CA GLU A 24 -1.89 -7.33 4.68
C GLU A 24 -1.08 -6.38 3.81
N GLY A 25 -1.37 -6.32 2.52
CA GLY A 25 -0.69 -5.45 1.59
C GLY A 25 -1.17 -5.67 0.16
N PHE A 26 -0.75 -4.80 -0.73
CA PHE A 26 -1.03 -4.94 -2.15
C PHE A 26 0.11 -4.36 -2.98
N LYS A 27 0.25 -4.84 -4.21
CA LYS A 27 1.30 -4.41 -5.12
C LYS A 27 0.95 -3.10 -5.79
N TYR A 28 1.95 -2.23 -5.94
CA TYR A 28 1.83 -0.93 -6.55
C TYR A 28 3.03 -0.68 -7.45
N GLN A 29 2.78 -0.21 -8.67
CA GLN A 29 3.82 0.15 -9.63
C GLN A 29 3.78 1.65 -9.93
N ALA A 30 4.96 2.26 -10.07
CA ALA A 30 5.06 3.64 -10.47
C ALA A 30 6.24 3.83 -11.43
N VAL A 31 6.12 4.78 -12.36
CA VAL A 31 7.21 5.26 -13.20
C VAL A 31 7.74 6.53 -12.56
N VAL A 32 9.03 6.56 -12.24
CA VAL A 32 9.66 7.70 -11.60
C VAL A 32 10.29 8.60 -12.66
N ARG A 33 9.92 9.89 -12.62
CA ARG A 33 10.44 10.93 -13.51
C ARG A 33 10.99 12.07 -12.67
N ASP A 34 11.99 12.78 -13.22
CA ASP A 34 12.50 13.99 -12.58
C ASP A 34 11.59 15.21 -12.89
N ALA A 35 11.97 16.39 -12.37
CA ALA A 35 11.23 17.62 -12.58
C ALA A 35 11.14 18.03 -14.07
N GLY A 36 12.07 17.59 -14.89
CA GLY A 36 12.06 17.78 -16.34
C GLY A 36 11.26 16.74 -17.10
N ASN A 37 10.54 15.87 -16.40
CA ASN A 37 9.73 14.77 -16.97
C ASN A 37 10.59 13.69 -17.65
N THR A 38 11.86 13.58 -17.30
CA THR A 38 12.76 12.54 -17.79
C THR A 38 12.66 11.31 -16.90
N ILE A 39 12.51 10.14 -17.51
CA ILE A 39 12.48 8.86 -16.79
C ILE A 39 13.83 8.63 -16.11
N LEU A 40 13.79 8.30 -14.81
CA LEU A 40 14.98 7.96 -14.04
C LEU A 40 15.20 6.45 -14.09
N ASN A 41 16.16 6.01 -14.87
CA ASN A 41 16.46 4.58 -15.02
C ASN A 41 17.61 4.15 -14.10
N ASN A 42 17.50 2.94 -13.56
CA ASN A 42 18.54 2.29 -12.76
C ASN A 42 19.08 3.19 -11.63
N GLN A 43 18.19 3.92 -10.96
CA GLN A 43 18.56 4.90 -9.93
C GLN A 43 17.88 4.59 -8.60
N ALA A 44 18.63 4.70 -7.51
CA ALA A 44 18.09 4.64 -6.16
C ALA A 44 17.31 5.91 -5.85
N VAL A 45 16.07 5.75 -5.40
CA VAL A 45 15.17 6.86 -5.02
C VAL A 45 14.57 6.61 -3.64
N GLY A 46 14.07 7.66 -3.01
CA GLY A 46 13.24 7.54 -1.82
C GLY A 46 11.77 7.71 -2.20
N MET A 47 10.89 6.91 -1.63
CA MET A 47 9.45 7.03 -1.88
C MET A 47 8.66 7.03 -0.59
N ARG A 48 7.61 7.83 -0.57
CA ARG A 48 6.65 7.88 0.54
C ARG A 48 5.26 7.64 0.00
N ILE A 49 4.58 6.69 0.60
CA ILE A 49 3.19 6.35 0.28
C ILE A 49 2.31 6.81 1.44
N THR A 50 1.28 7.57 1.14
CA THR A 50 0.30 8.05 2.11
C THR A 50 -1.08 7.60 1.70
N ILE A 51 -1.80 6.95 2.60
CA ILE A 51 -3.20 6.58 2.38
C ILE A 51 -4.09 7.61 3.06
N GLN A 52 -4.94 8.24 2.26
CA GLN A 52 -5.84 9.30 2.67
C GLN A 52 -7.29 8.82 2.61
N GLN A 53 -8.09 9.21 3.59
CA GLN A 53 -9.48 8.79 3.69
C GLN A 53 -10.42 9.94 3.35
N GLY A 54 -11.46 9.63 2.61
CA GLY A 54 -12.58 10.52 2.32
C GLY A 54 -12.43 11.34 1.06
N SER A 55 -11.26 11.95 0.84
CA SER A 55 -10.98 12.79 -0.33
C SER A 55 -9.49 12.86 -0.58
N ILE A 56 -9.11 13.30 -1.78
CA ILE A 56 -7.73 13.67 -2.09
C ILE A 56 -7.33 14.81 -1.16
N GLY A 57 -6.21 14.66 -0.44
CA GLY A 57 -5.80 15.59 0.61
C GLY A 57 -6.56 15.42 1.91
N GLY A 58 -7.35 14.36 2.06
CA GLY A 58 -8.10 14.06 3.27
C GLY A 58 -7.23 13.53 4.41
N THR A 59 -7.89 12.95 5.41
CA THR A 59 -7.20 12.45 6.61
C THR A 59 -6.21 11.36 6.26
N THR A 60 -4.96 11.52 6.70
CA THR A 60 -3.94 10.47 6.58
C THR A 60 -4.24 9.37 7.59
N VAL A 61 -4.51 8.17 7.10
CA VAL A 61 -4.75 7.00 7.96
C VAL A 61 -3.52 6.10 8.04
N TYR A 62 -2.60 6.20 7.09
CA TYR A 62 -1.39 5.39 7.05
C TYR A 62 -0.32 6.07 6.20
N GLN A 63 0.93 5.97 6.61
CA GLN A 63 2.06 6.48 5.85
C GLN A 63 3.27 5.58 6.05
N GLU A 64 3.96 5.27 4.96
CA GLU A 64 5.18 4.47 4.96
C GLU A 64 6.18 4.98 3.92
N THR A 65 7.43 4.58 4.08
CA THR A 65 8.51 4.95 3.17
C THR A 65 9.21 3.72 2.63
N PHE A 66 9.82 3.89 1.45
CA PHE A 66 10.59 2.88 0.74
C PHE A 66 11.86 3.50 0.18
N SER A 67 12.86 2.66 -0.06
CA SER A 67 14.12 3.06 -0.72
C SER A 67 14.39 2.16 -1.93
N PRO A 68 13.52 2.18 -2.95
CA PRO A 68 13.66 1.31 -4.11
C PRO A 68 14.69 1.82 -5.10
N THR A 69 15.08 0.94 -6.02
CA THR A 69 15.87 1.31 -7.20
C THR A 69 14.99 1.11 -8.43
N THR A 70 14.93 2.13 -9.28
CA THR A 70 14.18 2.03 -10.54
C THR A 70 14.86 1.04 -11.48
N ASN A 71 14.08 0.41 -12.37
CA ASN A 71 14.63 -0.44 -13.43
C ASN A 71 15.03 0.40 -14.67
N ALA A 72 15.36 -0.29 -15.77
CA ALA A 72 15.76 0.37 -17.01
C ALA A 72 14.68 1.29 -17.61
N TYR A 73 13.43 1.11 -17.21
CA TYR A 73 12.28 1.90 -17.69
C TYR A 73 11.77 2.91 -16.65
N GLY A 74 12.52 3.09 -15.56
CA GLY A 74 12.12 3.99 -14.48
C GLY A 74 11.03 3.43 -13.57
N LEU A 75 10.71 2.14 -13.69
CA LEU A 75 9.67 1.51 -12.89
C LEU A 75 10.18 1.11 -11.51
N VAL A 76 9.34 1.31 -10.52
CA VAL A 76 9.48 0.72 -9.19
C VAL A 76 8.26 -0.15 -8.89
N ASN A 77 8.49 -1.26 -8.20
CA ASN A 77 7.45 -2.13 -7.68
C ASN A 77 7.51 -2.07 -6.16
N LEU A 78 6.40 -1.68 -5.55
CA LEU A 78 6.27 -1.60 -4.10
C LEU A 78 5.19 -2.58 -3.64
N GLU A 79 5.36 -3.11 -2.44
CA GLU A 79 4.27 -3.78 -1.74
C GLU A 79 3.80 -2.85 -0.63
N ILE A 80 2.67 -2.19 -0.85
CA ILE A 80 2.11 -1.27 0.12
C ILE A 80 1.66 -2.05 1.35
N GLY A 81 2.08 -1.61 2.51
CA GLY A 81 1.90 -2.33 3.77
C GLY A 81 3.20 -2.97 4.27
N SER A 82 4.25 -3.05 3.45
CA SER A 82 5.52 -3.69 3.81
C SER A 82 6.68 -2.72 4.00
N GLY A 83 6.46 -1.42 3.80
CA GLY A 83 7.51 -0.40 3.94
C GLY A 83 7.84 -0.06 5.38
N THR A 84 8.67 0.95 5.56
CA THR A 84 8.98 1.50 6.88
C THR A 84 7.84 2.41 7.33
N VAL A 85 7.13 2.01 8.37
CA VAL A 85 5.94 2.73 8.84
C VAL A 85 6.34 4.08 9.46
N VAL A 86 5.68 5.14 9.01
CA VAL A 86 5.80 6.48 9.60
C VAL A 86 4.63 6.73 10.54
N SER A 87 3.41 6.39 10.14
CA SER A 87 2.22 6.55 10.98
C SER A 87 1.13 5.55 10.59
N GLY A 88 0.30 5.19 11.55
CA GLY A 88 -0.83 4.30 11.35
C GLY A 88 -0.44 2.83 11.39
N ASP A 89 -1.44 1.98 11.22
CA ASP A 89 -1.30 0.53 11.15
C ASP A 89 -2.11 0.02 9.96
N PHE A 90 -1.41 -0.49 8.95
CA PHE A 90 -2.04 -0.96 7.72
C PHE A 90 -3.08 -2.05 7.98
N THR A 91 -2.82 -2.93 8.95
CA THR A 91 -3.70 -4.06 9.25
C THR A 91 -5.02 -3.65 9.90
N THR A 92 -5.11 -2.43 10.44
CA THR A 92 -6.31 -1.93 11.11
C THR A 92 -7.15 -1.01 10.24
N ILE A 93 -6.76 -0.76 8.99
CA ILE A 93 -7.54 0.07 8.08
C ILE A 93 -8.88 -0.62 7.77
N ASP A 94 -9.97 0.09 8.03
CA ASP A 94 -11.30 -0.39 7.64
C ASP A 94 -11.57 0.04 6.19
N TRP A 95 -11.28 -0.85 5.25
CA TRP A 95 -11.43 -0.58 3.82
C TRP A 95 -12.88 -0.35 3.41
N SER A 96 -13.85 -0.71 4.24
CA SER A 96 -15.26 -0.43 3.99
C SER A 96 -15.66 1.01 4.29
N ALA A 97 -14.82 1.74 5.02
CA ALA A 97 -15.06 3.15 5.41
C ALA A 97 -14.49 4.15 4.41
N GLY A 98 -14.22 3.72 3.17
CA GLY A 98 -13.70 4.58 2.10
C GLY A 98 -14.66 5.67 1.65
N PRO A 99 -14.28 6.39 0.60
CA PRO A 99 -13.15 6.08 -0.30
C PRO A 99 -11.78 6.34 0.31
N TYR A 100 -10.79 5.65 -0.23
CA TYR A 100 -9.38 5.85 0.11
C TYR A 100 -8.59 6.26 -1.12
N PHE A 101 -7.54 7.06 -0.91
CA PHE A 101 -6.68 7.56 -1.98
C PHE A 101 -5.23 7.31 -1.61
N ILE A 102 -4.38 7.06 -2.62
CA ILE A 102 -2.96 6.86 -2.44
C ILE A 102 -2.22 8.09 -2.97
N GLU A 103 -1.50 8.77 -2.09
CA GLU A 103 -0.57 9.83 -2.48
C GLU A 103 0.83 9.25 -2.57
N THR A 104 1.47 9.42 -3.72
CA THR A 104 2.84 8.97 -3.96
C THR A 104 3.76 10.19 -4.02
N ALA A 105 4.80 10.16 -3.21
CA ALA A 105 5.83 11.20 -3.19
C ALA A 105 7.20 10.56 -3.36
N VAL A 106 8.13 11.29 -4.00
CA VAL A 106 9.46 10.78 -4.33
C VAL A 106 10.53 11.79 -3.99
N ASP A 107 11.67 11.30 -3.49
CA ASP A 107 12.93 12.02 -3.50
C ASP A 107 13.84 11.35 -4.53
N VAL A 108 14.07 12.02 -5.65
CA VAL A 108 14.87 11.48 -6.77
C VAL A 108 16.34 11.32 -6.42
N THR A 109 16.79 11.92 -5.32
CA THR A 109 18.18 11.80 -4.84
C THR A 109 18.39 10.64 -3.88
N GLY A 110 17.34 9.89 -3.56
CA GLY A 110 17.39 8.75 -2.63
C GLY A 110 17.30 9.12 -1.16
N GLY A 111 17.02 10.39 -0.84
CA GLY A 111 16.87 10.87 0.53
C GLY A 111 15.42 10.86 1.01
N THR A 112 15.09 11.83 1.87
CA THR A 112 13.77 11.95 2.51
C THR A 112 13.05 13.27 2.20
N SER A 113 13.54 14.03 1.22
CA SER A 113 12.90 15.27 0.75
C SER A 113 11.87 14.93 -0.33
N TYR A 114 10.73 14.39 0.10
CA TYR A 114 9.72 13.88 -0.81
C TYR A 114 8.91 15.00 -1.46
N ALA A 115 8.74 14.90 -2.79
CA ALA A 115 7.85 15.75 -3.56
C ALA A 115 6.70 14.91 -4.11
N VAL A 116 5.47 15.40 -4.00
CA VAL A 116 4.29 14.66 -4.43
C VAL A 116 4.31 14.48 -5.93
N MET A 117 4.18 13.23 -6.39
CA MET A 117 4.05 12.87 -7.82
C MET A 117 2.60 12.91 -8.27
N GLY A 118 1.69 12.47 -7.40
CA GLY A 118 0.28 12.39 -7.71
C GLY A 118 -0.51 11.70 -6.61
N THR A 119 -1.83 11.81 -6.72
CA THR A 119 -2.78 11.17 -5.81
C THR A 119 -3.90 10.54 -6.64
N SER A 120 -4.24 9.31 -6.32
CA SER A 120 -5.30 8.59 -7.04
C SER A 120 -6.13 7.68 -6.15
#